data_e25ddad0583cf5d3b5227909aec579ce
#
_entry.id   e25ddad0583cf5d3b5227909aec579ce
#
_cell.length_a   1.000
_cell.length_b   1.000
_cell.length_c   1.000
_cell.angle_alpha   90.00
_cell.angle_beta   90.00
_cell.angle_gamma   90.00
#
_symmetry.space_group_name_H-M   'P 1'
#
loop_
_entity.id
_entity.type
_entity.pdbx_description
1 polymer ?
#
loop_
_entity_poly.entity_id
_entity_poly.type
_entity_poly.pdbx_seq_one_letter_code
_entity_poly.pdbx_strand_id
1 'polypeptide(L)'
;MANRTLLALFQSTLQGMGVATYGSPSTVVGNTNQDVVQTLALVNAEGDALNREFQWQQATKQYIFTPTYYSYTGDPTSGSTTIANMSSIASLDATFMVTGNGIAQDTFVVSVSGTNCVINQAATATGTTVALTFSKVLFALPSDFDRMIDSTQWDKSKHWQMLGPE
;
A
#
# COMPACT_ATOMS: atom_id res chain seq x y z
N MET A 1 -2.49 -34.16 3.18
CA MET A 1 -3.87 -33.98 2.67
C MET A 1 -3.77 -33.62 1.21
N ALA A 2 -4.49 -34.29 0.31
CA ALA A 2 -4.49 -33.92 -1.10
C ALA A 2 -5.24 -32.60 -1.27
N ASN A 3 -4.62 -31.63 -1.96
CA ASN A 3 -5.27 -30.37 -2.31
C ASN A 3 -6.44 -30.67 -3.25
N ARG A 4 -7.66 -30.40 -2.80
CA ARG A 4 -8.85 -30.50 -3.66
C ARG A 4 -8.92 -29.28 -4.56
N THR A 5 -9.29 -29.48 -5.82
CA THR A 5 -9.56 -28.37 -6.73
C THR A 5 -10.86 -27.65 -6.31
N LEU A 6 -11.00 -26.37 -6.68
CA LEU A 6 -12.23 -25.60 -6.45
C LEU A 6 -13.45 -26.36 -7.00
N LEU A 7 -13.33 -26.96 -8.19
CA LEU A 7 -14.38 -27.75 -8.79
C LEU A 7 -14.77 -28.96 -7.94
N ALA A 8 -13.80 -29.71 -7.42
CA ALA A 8 -14.07 -30.87 -6.58
C ALA A 8 -14.70 -30.49 -5.23
N LEU A 9 -14.27 -29.38 -4.65
CA LEU A 9 -14.89 -28.84 -3.44
C LEU A 9 -16.35 -28.45 -3.72
N PHE A 10 -16.57 -27.76 -4.80
CA PHE A 10 -17.89 -27.29 -5.22
C PHE A 10 -18.85 -28.45 -5.49
N GLN A 11 -18.41 -29.46 -6.24
CA GLN A 11 -19.19 -30.68 -6.51
C GLN A 11 -19.58 -31.41 -5.21
N SER A 12 -18.65 -31.52 -4.25
CA SER A 12 -18.94 -32.15 -2.95
C SER A 12 -19.95 -31.35 -2.14
N THR A 13 -19.91 -30.02 -2.21
CA THR A 13 -20.87 -29.12 -1.53
C THR A 13 -22.27 -29.24 -2.12
N LEU A 14 -22.40 -29.25 -3.45
CA LEU A 14 -23.68 -29.46 -4.12
C LEU A 14 -24.29 -30.82 -3.80
N GLN A 15 -23.47 -31.88 -3.77
CA GLN A 15 -23.91 -33.21 -3.34
C GLN A 15 -24.41 -33.22 -1.89
N GLY A 16 -23.71 -32.53 -1.00
CA GLY A 16 -24.10 -32.40 0.42
C GLY A 16 -25.40 -31.65 0.62
N MET A 17 -25.70 -30.69 -0.25
CA MET A 17 -26.96 -29.92 -0.21
C MET A 17 -28.13 -30.67 -0.88
N GLY A 18 -27.94 -31.85 -1.44
CA GLY A 18 -28.99 -32.62 -2.08
C GLY A 18 -29.43 -32.07 -3.45
N VAL A 19 -28.67 -31.16 -4.05
CA VAL A 19 -28.92 -30.56 -5.39
C VAL A 19 -28.43 -31.54 -6.49
N ALA A 20 -28.70 -32.79 -6.34
CA ALA A 20 -28.19 -33.87 -7.21
C ALA A 20 -28.83 -33.92 -8.60
N THR A 21 -29.76 -33.02 -8.96
CA THR A 21 -30.57 -33.11 -10.18
C THR A 21 -29.91 -32.45 -11.40
N TYR A 22 -28.85 -31.71 -11.22
CA TYR A 22 -28.08 -31.13 -12.32
C TYR A 22 -26.72 -31.80 -12.37
N GLY A 23 -26.43 -32.43 -13.52
CA GLY A 23 -25.16 -33.09 -13.75
C GLY A 23 -24.01 -32.22 -13.25
N SER A 24 -23.06 -32.85 -12.57
CA SER A 24 -21.89 -32.22 -11.93
C SER A 24 -21.33 -31.10 -12.83
N PRO A 25 -21.34 -29.83 -12.42
CA PRO A 25 -20.88 -28.76 -13.31
C PRO A 25 -19.44 -29.03 -13.73
N SER A 26 -19.14 -28.89 -15.00
CA SER A 26 -17.79 -29.04 -15.54
C SER A 26 -16.93 -27.78 -15.30
N THR A 27 -17.59 -26.63 -15.09
CA THR A 27 -16.95 -25.35 -14.77
C THR A 27 -17.75 -24.63 -13.69
N VAL A 28 -17.05 -23.91 -12.80
CA VAL A 28 -17.65 -23.10 -11.72
C VAL A 28 -17.66 -21.64 -12.14
N VAL A 29 -16.51 -21.12 -12.56
CA VAL A 29 -16.36 -19.73 -12.97
C VAL A 29 -16.98 -19.53 -14.36
N GLY A 30 -17.83 -18.51 -14.50
CA GLY A 30 -18.54 -18.21 -15.75
C GLY A 30 -19.74 -19.11 -16.02
N ASN A 31 -20.13 -19.97 -15.07
CA ASN A 31 -21.35 -20.77 -15.20
C ASN A 31 -22.59 -19.89 -15.03
N THR A 32 -23.61 -20.07 -15.89
CA THR A 32 -24.86 -19.29 -15.90
C THR A 32 -25.99 -19.95 -15.11
N ASN A 33 -25.78 -21.18 -14.64
CA ASN A 33 -26.79 -21.86 -13.81
C ASN A 33 -26.88 -21.15 -12.44
N GLN A 34 -28.10 -20.80 -12.05
CA GLN A 34 -28.36 -19.99 -10.85
C GLN A 34 -27.90 -20.68 -9.57
N ASP A 35 -28.06 -22.00 -9.47
CA ASP A 35 -27.61 -22.77 -8.30
C ASP A 35 -26.09 -22.74 -8.15
N VAL A 36 -25.37 -22.81 -9.29
CA VAL A 36 -23.91 -22.70 -9.33
C VAL A 36 -23.46 -21.31 -8.93
N VAL A 37 -24.10 -20.27 -9.42
CA VAL A 37 -23.78 -18.86 -9.11
C VAL A 37 -24.04 -18.58 -7.63
N GLN A 38 -25.17 -19.02 -7.08
CA GLN A 38 -25.49 -18.81 -5.66
C GLN A 38 -24.54 -19.58 -4.74
N THR A 39 -24.22 -20.82 -5.08
CA THR A 39 -23.27 -21.62 -4.30
C THR A 39 -21.87 -21.02 -4.36
N LEU A 40 -21.45 -20.51 -5.53
CA LEU A 40 -20.16 -19.82 -5.64
C LEU A 40 -20.11 -18.55 -4.78
N ALA A 41 -21.18 -17.78 -4.78
CA ALA A 41 -21.28 -16.60 -3.92
C ALA A 41 -21.19 -16.96 -2.43
N LEU A 42 -21.84 -18.06 -2.00
CA LEU A 42 -21.77 -18.54 -0.62
C LEU A 42 -20.37 -19.04 -0.25
N VAL A 43 -19.72 -19.81 -1.14
CA VAL A 43 -18.34 -20.30 -0.91
C VAL A 43 -17.34 -19.14 -0.82
N ASN A 44 -17.50 -18.12 -1.66
CA ASN A 44 -16.66 -16.92 -1.60
C ASN A 44 -16.88 -16.14 -0.29
N ALA A 45 -18.14 -15.95 0.13
CA ALA A 45 -18.45 -15.27 1.38
C ALA A 45 -17.88 -16.01 2.60
N GLU A 46 -17.98 -17.33 2.63
CA GLU A 46 -17.40 -18.16 3.69
C GLU A 46 -15.86 -18.14 3.64
N GLY A 47 -15.26 -18.17 2.46
CA GLY A 47 -13.82 -18.02 2.26
C GLY A 47 -13.31 -16.68 2.79
N ASP A 48 -14.02 -15.60 2.54
CA ASP A 48 -13.69 -14.27 3.05
C ASP A 48 -13.82 -14.22 4.59
N ALA A 49 -14.87 -14.84 5.16
CA ALA A 49 -15.05 -14.92 6.60
C ALA A 49 -13.90 -15.69 7.27
N LEU A 50 -13.54 -16.86 6.73
CA LEU A 50 -12.41 -17.67 7.21
C LEU A 50 -11.07 -16.93 7.09
N ASN A 51 -10.88 -16.17 6.01
CA ASN A 51 -9.65 -15.38 5.82
C ASN A 51 -9.53 -14.23 6.83
N ARG A 52 -10.66 -13.70 7.31
CA ARG A 52 -10.68 -12.66 8.35
C ARG A 52 -10.50 -13.25 9.76
N GLU A 53 -10.99 -14.46 9.99
CA GLU A 53 -10.92 -15.11 11.29
C GLU A 53 -9.51 -15.64 11.62
N PHE A 54 -8.80 -16.17 10.60
CA PHE A 54 -7.48 -16.78 10.79
C PHE A 54 -6.41 -16.10 9.95
N GLN A 55 -5.20 -16.02 10.52
CA GLN A 55 -4.00 -15.55 9.82
C GLN A 55 -3.32 -16.73 9.09
N TRP A 56 -3.75 -17.00 7.87
CA TRP A 56 -3.18 -18.07 7.06
C TRP A 56 -1.79 -17.71 6.55
N GLN A 57 -0.79 -18.56 6.80
CA GLN A 57 0.58 -18.32 6.32
C GLN A 57 0.65 -18.17 4.78
N GLN A 58 -0.17 -18.92 4.05
CA GLN A 58 -0.21 -18.84 2.59
C GLN A 58 -0.82 -17.53 2.07
N ALA A 59 -1.66 -16.87 2.84
CA ALA A 59 -2.22 -15.56 2.52
C ALA A 59 -1.35 -14.40 3.01
N THR A 60 -0.28 -14.70 3.78
CA THR A 60 0.61 -13.70 4.34
C THR A 60 1.77 -13.44 3.38
N LYS A 61 1.96 -12.18 2.98
CA LYS A 61 3.10 -11.74 2.19
C LYS A 61 3.92 -10.72 2.95
N GLN A 62 5.24 -10.82 2.82
CA GLN A 62 6.13 -9.79 3.31
C GLN A 62 6.21 -8.67 2.28
N TYR A 63 6.00 -7.44 2.72
CA TYR A 63 6.21 -6.24 1.93
C TYR A 63 7.35 -5.41 2.54
N ILE A 64 8.29 -4.95 1.72
CA ILE A 64 9.46 -4.20 2.16
C ILE A 64 9.34 -2.77 1.66
N PHE A 65 9.27 -1.83 2.59
CA PHE A 65 9.44 -0.40 2.30
C PHE A 65 10.91 -0.05 2.40
N THR A 66 11.44 0.60 1.37
CA THR A 66 12.82 1.11 1.40
C THR A 66 12.77 2.62 1.56
N PRO A 67 13.09 3.16 2.75
CA PRO A 67 13.22 4.60 2.94
C PRO A 67 14.30 5.14 2.01
N THR A 68 13.98 6.20 1.30
CA THR A 68 14.90 6.88 0.39
C THR A 68 14.96 8.34 0.78
N TYR A 69 16.14 8.92 0.75
CA TYR A 69 16.32 10.35 0.97
C TYR A 69 17.25 10.96 -0.08
N TYR A 70 17.03 12.22 -0.37
CA TYR A 70 17.86 13.02 -1.26
C TYR A 70 18.26 14.31 -0.56
N SER A 71 19.49 14.76 -0.79
CA SER A 71 20.00 16.04 -0.32
C SER A 71 20.22 16.93 -1.51
N TYR A 72 19.46 18.03 -1.59
CA TYR A 72 19.55 19.03 -2.64
C TYR A 72 19.66 20.42 -2.01
N THR A 73 20.09 21.40 -2.77
CA THR A 73 20.06 22.80 -2.36
C THR A 73 18.96 23.54 -3.11
N GLY A 74 18.42 24.58 -2.50
CA GLY A 74 17.40 25.43 -3.10
C GLY A 74 17.30 26.77 -2.40
N ASP A 75 16.51 27.67 -2.96
CA ASP A 75 16.30 29.04 -2.48
C ASP A 75 14.87 29.20 -1.93
N PRO A 76 14.61 28.88 -0.64
CA PRO A 76 13.34 29.20 -0.02
C PRO A 76 13.20 30.71 0.17
N THR A 77 11.97 31.22 0.02
CA THR A 77 11.61 32.60 0.30
C THR A 77 10.54 32.62 1.39
N SER A 78 10.77 33.41 2.45
CA SER A 78 9.81 33.51 3.55
C SER A 78 8.42 33.91 3.04
N GLY A 79 7.40 33.19 3.48
CA GLY A 79 6.01 33.37 3.04
C GLY A 79 5.66 32.72 1.71
N SER A 80 6.62 32.16 0.97
CA SER A 80 6.39 31.46 -0.30
C SER A 80 6.26 29.96 -0.10
N THR A 81 5.37 29.32 -0.84
CA THR A 81 5.26 27.88 -0.95
C THR A 81 6.13 27.30 -2.08
N THR A 82 6.92 28.13 -2.75
CA THR A 82 7.81 27.70 -3.82
C THR A 82 9.26 27.83 -3.38
N ILE A 83 10.01 26.75 -3.47
CA ILE A 83 11.47 26.73 -3.34
C ILE A 83 12.02 26.80 -4.76
N ALA A 84 12.75 27.88 -5.06
CA ALA A 84 13.34 28.11 -6.38
C ALA A 84 14.77 27.55 -6.48
N ASN A 85 15.30 27.55 -7.70
CA ASN A 85 16.71 27.23 -7.99
C ASN A 85 17.21 25.94 -7.32
N MET A 86 16.37 24.91 -7.33
CA MET A 86 16.76 23.59 -6.83
C MET A 86 17.95 23.05 -7.62
N SER A 87 18.98 22.58 -6.92
CA SER A 87 20.15 21.93 -7.56
C SER A 87 19.76 20.66 -8.33
N SER A 88 18.72 19.98 -7.89
CA SER A 88 18.04 18.89 -8.62
C SER A 88 16.62 18.72 -8.09
N ILE A 89 15.74 18.25 -8.95
CA ILE A 89 14.39 17.79 -8.61
C ILE A 89 14.19 16.33 -9.02
N ALA A 90 15.25 15.66 -9.43
CA ALA A 90 15.19 14.29 -9.91
C ALA A 90 14.61 13.38 -8.80
N SER A 91 13.66 12.57 -9.18
CA SER A 91 12.99 11.59 -8.29
C SER A 91 12.17 12.20 -7.14
N LEU A 92 11.94 13.52 -7.12
CA LEU A 92 11.03 14.13 -6.15
C LEU A 92 9.59 14.10 -6.67
N ASP A 93 8.69 13.76 -5.78
CA ASP A 93 7.24 13.77 -6.02
C ASP A 93 6.49 14.09 -4.71
N ALA A 94 5.16 14.05 -4.74
CA ALA A 94 4.32 14.33 -3.59
C ALA A 94 4.42 13.29 -2.44
N THR A 95 5.27 12.29 -2.56
CA THR A 95 5.51 11.30 -1.49
C THR A 95 6.64 11.70 -0.54
N PHE A 96 7.31 12.83 -0.80
CA PHE A 96 8.45 13.30 -0.02
C PHE A 96 8.08 14.39 0.97
N MET A 97 8.62 14.29 2.17
CA MET A 97 8.69 15.35 3.16
C MET A 97 10.01 16.10 2.99
N VAL A 98 10.00 17.42 3.14
CA VAL A 98 11.20 18.25 3.07
C VAL A 98 11.53 18.86 4.43
N THR A 99 12.81 18.86 4.77
CA THR A 99 13.35 19.48 5.99
C THR A 99 14.59 20.29 5.65
N GLY A 100 14.81 21.37 6.39
CA GLY A 100 15.97 22.25 6.22
C GLY A 100 15.75 23.60 6.90
N ASN A 101 16.78 24.44 6.84
CA ASN A 101 16.67 25.78 7.41
C ASN A 101 15.64 26.61 6.63
N GLY A 102 14.73 27.26 7.33
CA GLY A 102 13.65 28.05 6.73
C GLY A 102 12.47 27.23 6.20
N ILE A 103 12.42 25.94 6.47
CA ILE A 103 11.29 25.06 6.18
C ILE A 103 10.55 24.72 7.47
N ALA A 104 9.22 24.86 7.46
CA ALA A 104 8.38 24.49 8.59
C ALA A 104 8.41 22.97 8.81
N GLN A 105 8.18 22.55 10.05
CA GLN A 105 8.02 21.12 10.36
C GLN A 105 6.80 20.56 9.60
N ASP A 106 6.84 19.25 9.27
CA ASP A 106 5.77 18.54 8.55
C ASP A 106 5.42 19.17 7.17
N THR A 107 6.46 19.67 6.49
CA THR A 107 6.33 20.21 5.14
C THR A 107 6.52 19.11 4.09
N PHE A 108 5.56 18.99 3.17
CA PHE A 108 5.56 17.99 2.09
C PHE A 108 5.68 18.64 0.73
N VAL A 109 6.30 17.93 -0.20
CA VAL A 109 6.31 18.29 -1.61
C VAL A 109 4.90 18.12 -2.19
N VAL A 110 4.42 19.13 -2.89
CA VAL A 110 3.14 19.09 -3.63
C VAL A 110 3.38 18.79 -5.11
N SER A 111 4.34 19.49 -5.71
CA SER A 111 4.70 19.29 -7.11
C SER A 111 6.11 19.81 -7.39
N VAL A 112 6.68 19.37 -8.50
CA VAL A 112 7.96 19.85 -8.99
C VAL A 112 7.85 20.28 -10.46
N SER A 113 8.50 21.36 -10.85
CA SER A 113 8.48 21.86 -12.22
C SER A 113 9.73 22.69 -12.54
N GLY A 114 10.41 22.35 -13.62
CA GLY A 114 11.65 23.01 -14.00
C GLY A 114 12.74 22.85 -12.95
N THR A 115 13.11 23.94 -12.28
CA THR A 115 14.03 23.95 -11.14
C THR A 115 13.33 24.33 -9.82
N ASN A 116 12.01 24.26 -9.78
CA ASN A 116 11.22 24.69 -8.63
C ASN A 116 10.54 23.49 -7.96
N CYS A 117 10.46 23.54 -6.64
CA CYS A 117 9.71 22.60 -5.81
C CYS A 117 8.61 23.37 -5.07
N VAL A 118 7.35 22.97 -5.26
CA VAL A 118 6.21 23.52 -4.53
C VAL A 118 5.93 22.65 -3.31
N ILE A 119 5.76 23.31 -2.18
CA ILE A 119 5.54 22.70 -0.86
C ILE A 119 4.18 23.10 -0.29
N ASN A 120 3.63 22.29 0.62
CA ASN A 120 2.30 22.49 1.19
C ASN A 120 2.23 23.63 2.23
N GLN A 121 3.37 24.03 2.80
CA GLN A 121 3.47 25.09 3.80
C GLN A 121 4.45 26.18 3.32
N ALA A 122 4.18 27.44 3.65
CA ALA A 122 5.08 28.54 3.32
C ALA A 122 6.41 28.42 4.09
N ALA A 123 7.50 28.74 3.39
CA ALA A 123 8.81 28.81 4.03
C ALA A 123 8.84 29.88 5.13
N THR A 124 9.53 29.60 6.20
CA THR A 124 9.61 30.48 7.40
C THR A 124 10.76 31.47 7.34
N ALA A 125 11.75 31.24 6.47
CA ALA A 125 12.88 32.15 6.27
C ALA A 125 13.29 32.17 4.79
N THR A 126 13.95 33.25 4.39
CA THR A 126 14.58 33.41 3.08
C THR A 126 16.04 32.97 3.16
N GLY A 127 16.47 32.20 2.16
CA GLY A 127 17.86 31.77 2.05
C GLY A 127 18.21 31.45 0.59
N THR A 128 19.51 31.45 0.31
CA THR A 128 20.07 31.06 -0.98
C THR A 128 20.94 29.82 -0.81
N THR A 129 20.82 28.86 -1.72
CA THR A 129 21.59 27.62 -1.70
C THR A 129 21.48 26.87 -0.37
N VAL A 130 20.28 26.89 0.23
CA VAL A 130 20.01 26.22 1.50
C VAL A 130 20.03 24.70 1.28
N ALA A 131 20.75 23.98 2.15
CA ALA A 131 20.74 22.53 2.15
C ALA A 131 19.38 22.02 2.65
N LEU A 132 18.72 21.21 1.82
CA LEU A 132 17.40 20.64 2.05
C LEU A 132 17.50 19.11 1.96
N THR A 133 16.86 18.43 2.89
CA THR A 133 16.74 16.98 2.86
C THR A 133 15.31 16.58 2.53
N PHE A 134 15.16 15.77 1.53
CA PHE A 134 13.89 15.22 1.07
C PHE A 134 13.84 13.74 1.45
N SER A 135 12.90 13.36 2.28
CA SER A 135 12.73 11.99 2.76
C SER A 135 11.42 11.41 2.26
N LYS A 136 11.45 10.25 1.65
CA LYS A 136 10.24 9.55 1.21
C LYS A 136 9.49 9.03 2.43
N VAL A 137 8.25 9.48 2.61
CA VAL A 137 7.42 9.16 3.78
C VAL A 137 6.09 8.49 3.41
N LEU A 138 5.66 8.59 2.14
CA LEU A 138 4.47 7.93 1.67
C LEU A 138 4.84 6.75 0.76
N PHE A 139 4.30 5.59 1.09
CA PHE A 139 4.50 4.36 0.34
C PHE A 139 3.15 3.78 -0.05
N ALA A 140 3.00 3.44 -1.33
CA ALA A 140 1.81 2.75 -1.78
C ALA A 140 1.76 1.34 -1.19
N LEU A 141 0.61 0.94 -0.72
CA LEU A 141 0.35 -0.45 -0.34
C LEU A 141 0.15 -1.31 -1.60
N PRO A 142 0.46 -2.62 -1.55
CA PRO A 142 0.15 -3.54 -2.63
C PRO A 142 -1.35 -3.52 -2.97
N SER A 143 -1.70 -3.79 -4.23
CA SER A 143 -3.10 -3.80 -4.67
C SER A 143 -3.92 -4.95 -4.05
N ASP A 144 -3.26 -5.97 -3.54
CA ASP A 144 -3.83 -7.12 -2.84
C ASP A 144 -3.73 -6.98 -1.30
N PHE A 145 -3.50 -5.76 -0.80
CA PHE A 145 -3.42 -5.50 0.63
C PHE A 145 -4.82 -5.56 1.26
N ASP A 146 -4.99 -6.40 2.26
CA ASP A 146 -6.19 -6.49 3.08
C ASP A 146 -5.94 -5.84 4.46
N ARG A 147 -4.96 -6.36 5.21
CA ARG A 147 -4.66 -5.87 6.57
C ARG A 147 -3.20 -6.09 6.95
N MET A 148 -2.73 -5.32 7.90
CA MET A 148 -1.44 -5.58 8.56
C MET A 148 -1.61 -6.63 9.66
N ILE A 149 -0.61 -7.47 9.81
CA ILE A 149 -0.51 -8.38 10.96
C ILE A 149 0.22 -7.62 12.07
N ASP A 150 -0.42 -7.53 13.23
CA ASP A 150 0.14 -6.83 14.38
C ASP A 150 1.49 -7.40 14.81
N SER A 151 2.36 -6.53 15.29
CA SER A 151 3.70 -6.89 15.79
C SER A 151 4.64 -7.52 14.76
N THR A 152 4.33 -7.43 13.45
CA THR A 152 5.19 -7.98 12.38
C THR A 152 6.00 -6.93 11.65
N GLN A 153 5.95 -5.69 12.09
CA GLN A 153 6.69 -4.58 11.49
C GLN A 153 8.12 -4.55 12.06
N TRP A 154 9.11 -4.66 11.16
CA TRP A 154 10.52 -4.68 11.53
C TRP A 154 11.34 -3.72 10.70
N ASP A 155 12.24 -2.99 11.36
CA ASP A 155 13.37 -2.37 10.67
C ASP A 155 14.44 -3.44 10.41
N LYS A 156 14.56 -3.85 9.15
CA LYS A 156 15.52 -4.90 8.75
C LYS A 156 16.98 -4.50 8.93
N SER A 157 17.29 -3.21 8.89
CA SER A 157 18.66 -2.70 9.05
C SER A 157 19.12 -2.69 10.48
N LYS A 158 18.20 -2.45 11.41
CA LYS A 158 18.46 -2.33 12.85
C LYS A 158 18.02 -3.56 13.65
N HIS A 159 17.26 -4.46 13.02
CA HIS A 159 16.62 -5.59 13.69
C HIS A 159 15.67 -5.17 14.83
N TRP A 160 15.08 -3.97 14.72
CA TRP A 160 14.14 -3.45 15.68
C TRP A 160 12.70 -3.65 15.22
N GLN A 161 11.87 -4.05 16.16
CA GLN A 161 10.43 -4.05 15.92
C GLN A 161 9.95 -2.60 15.92
N MET A 162 9.22 -2.23 14.86
CA MET A 162 8.54 -0.94 14.83
C MET A 162 7.30 -1.05 15.72
N LEU A 163 7.17 -0.12 16.65
CA LEU A 163 5.93 0.01 17.42
C LEU A 163 4.87 0.56 16.47
N GLY A 164 3.90 -0.26 16.15
CA GLY A 164 2.72 0.17 15.42
C GLY A 164 1.83 1.07 16.27
N PRO A 165 0.84 1.73 15.67
CA PRO A 165 -0.17 2.41 16.47
C PRO A 165 -0.85 1.39 17.39
N GLU A 166 -0.91 1.73 18.68
CA GLU A 166 -1.67 0.99 19.69
C GLU A 166 -3.18 1.17 19.46
#